data_b20a2c27de28db9f7c286230ccfba9f4
#
_entry.id   b20a2c27de28db9f7c286230ccfba9f4
#
_cell.length_a   1.000
_cell.length_b   1.000
_cell.length_c   1.000
_cell.angle_alpha   90.00
_cell.angle_beta   90.00
_cell.angle_gamma   90.00
#
_symmetry.space_group_name_H-M   'P 1'
#
loop_
_entity.id
_entity.type
_entity.pdbx_description
1 polymer ?
#
loop_
_entity_poly.entity_id
_entity_poly.type
_entity_poly.pdbx_seq_one_letter_code
_entity_poly.pdbx_strand_id
1 'polypeptide(L)'
;LDLIHVLVDPADSPVGVCFPAIVLEGRTMSAANVSEAWIGLEAEKLFEAGLRRDIHFVNDADAAGYAESRYGAAVGQEGLVIMTTLGTGIGSAFIHDGVLIPNTELGHLELDGADAESWASNGVREREELSFADWAERLQRYYAHVEFLFSPSLFVVGGGVSKHHEQFLPLLDLRTPTVPAALRNNAGIMGAAALAQRAPTT
;
A
#
# COMPACT_ATOMS: atom_id res chain seq x y z
N LEU A 1 19.31 -11.23 -3.82
CA LEU A 1 18.99 -12.33 -2.89
C LEU A 1 20.12 -12.53 -1.86
N ASP A 2 21.39 -12.42 -2.25
CA ASP A 2 22.55 -12.61 -1.35
C ASP A 2 22.55 -11.65 -0.15
N LEU A 3 22.06 -10.43 -0.33
CA LEU A 3 21.97 -9.46 0.76
C LEU A 3 20.92 -9.87 1.83
N ILE A 4 19.85 -10.53 1.42
CA ILE A 4 18.83 -11.02 2.34
C ILE A 4 19.37 -12.14 3.22
N HIS A 5 20.21 -13.04 2.67
CA HIS A 5 20.84 -14.10 3.45
C HIS A 5 21.78 -13.58 4.56
N VAL A 6 22.34 -12.40 4.39
CA VAL A 6 23.19 -11.76 5.42
C VAL A 6 22.37 -11.14 6.55
N LEU A 7 21.13 -10.71 6.26
CA LEU A 7 20.30 -9.96 7.20
C LEU A 7 19.28 -10.83 7.95
N VAL A 8 19.02 -12.05 7.49
CA VAL A 8 18.01 -12.95 8.09
C VAL A 8 18.70 -14.02 8.93
N ASP A 9 18.60 -13.89 10.23
CA ASP A 9 19.03 -14.86 11.25
C ASP A 9 17.87 -15.02 12.25
N PRO A 10 17.55 -16.19 12.75
CA PRO A 10 17.96 -17.58 12.50
C PRO A 10 17.12 -18.29 11.41
N ALA A 11 17.52 -19.51 11.03
CA ALA A 11 16.92 -20.31 9.95
C ALA A 11 15.39 -20.54 10.05
N ASP A 12 14.82 -20.39 11.24
CA ASP A 12 13.40 -20.67 11.51
C ASP A 12 12.50 -19.40 11.57
N SER A 13 13.06 -18.20 11.35
CA SER A 13 12.26 -16.97 11.39
C SER A 13 11.36 -16.88 10.14
N PRO A 14 10.05 -16.56 10.28
CA PRO A 14 9.19 -16.31 9.13
C PRO A 14 9.70 -15.16 8.29
N VAL A 15 9.63 -15.27 6.97
CA VAL A 15 10.08 -14.24 6.03
C VAL A 15 8.88 -13.69 5.26
N GLY A 16 8.65 -12.39 5.34
CA GLY A 16 7.69 -11.67 4.51
C GLY A 16 8.40 -10.90 3.39
N VAL A 17 7.87 -10.97 2.19
CA VAL A 17 8.33 -10.21 1.03
C VAL A 17 7.16 -9.40 0.50
N CYS A 18 7.29 -8.07 0.45
CA CYS A 18 6.30 -7.22 -0.20
C CYS A 18 6.79 -6.79 -1.59
N PHE A 19 5.85 -6.73 -2.54
CA PHE A 19 6.15 -6.48 -3.95
C PHE A 19 5.08 -5.56 -4.57
N PRO A 20 5.45 -4.62 -5.47
CA PRO A 20 4.51 -3.66 -6.07
C PRO A 20 3.71 -4.30 -7.22
N ALA A 21 2.87 -5.25 -6.90
CA ALA A 21 1.98 -5.93 -7.83
C ALA A 21 0.79 -6.54 -7.09
N ILE A 22 -0.32 -6.79 -7.80
CA ILE A 22 -1.39 -7.67 -7.33
C ILE A 22 -0.79 -9.07 -7.14
N VAL A 23 -1.00 -9.67 -5.97
CA VAL A 23 -0.50 -11.01 -5.63
C VAL A 23 -1.67 -11.94 -5.36
N LEU A 24 -1.86 -12.95 -6.21
CA LEU A 24 -2.87 -13.99 -6.03
C LEU A 24 -2.21 -15.36 -5.96
N GLU A 25 -2.37 -16.04 -4.84
CA GLU A 25 -1.80 -17.38 -4.62
C GLU A 25 -0.29 -17.44 -4.92
N GLY A 26 0.47 -16.44 -4.44
CA GLY A 26 1.92 -16.33 -4.63
C GLY A 26 2.36 -15.92 -6.05
N ARG A 27 1.41 -15.62 -6.93
CA ARG A 27 1.64 -15.22 -8.33
C ARG A 27 1.40 -13.73 -8.51
N THR A 28 2.30 -13.05 -9.22
CA THR A 28 2.13 -11.65 -9.60
C THR A 28 1.19 -11.52 -10.80
N MET A 29 0.17 -10.67 -10.68
CA MET A 29 -0.87 -10.50 -11.70
C MET A 29 -0.78 -9.16 -12.45
N SER A 30 0.02 -8.23 -11.95
CA SER A 30 0.21 -6.90 -12.55
C SER A 30 1.68 -6.48 -12.53
N ALA A 31 2.02 -5.42 -13.25
CA ALA A 31 3.37 -4.89 -13.34
C ALA A 31 3.37 -3.38 -13.62
N ALA A 32 2.61 -2.59 -12.83
CA ALA A 32 2.47 -1.15 -13.06
C ALA A 32 3.82 -0.39 -13.01
N ASN A 33 4.69 -0.74 -12.06
CA ASN A 33 5.97 -0.06 -11.81
C ASN A 33 7.19 -0.98 -11.89
N VAL A 34 7.04 -2.18 -12.44
CA VAL A 34 8.10 -3.17 -12.63
C VAL A 34 8.04 -3.74 -14.05
N SER A 35 9.01 -4.59 -14.42
CA SER A 35 9.02 -5.22 -15.74
C SER A 35 7.78 -6.09 -15.95
N GLU A 36 7.18 -6.04 -17.15
CA GLU A 36 6.06 -6.92 -17.56
C GLU A 36 6.39 -8.41 -17.46
N ALA A 37 7.68 -8.77 -17.44
CA ALA A 37 8.13 -10.15 -17.24
C ALA A 37 7.68 -10.74 -15.88
N TRP A 38 7.24 -9.90 -14.94
CA TRP A 38 6.66 -10.36 -13.68
C TRP A 38 5.21 -10.84 -13.82
N ILE A 39 4.48 -10.43 -14.84
CA ILE A 39 3.06 -10.79 -15.01
C ILE A 39 2.91 -12.30 -15.18
N GLY A 40 2.14 -12.92 -14.30
CA GLY A 40 1.87 -14.36 -14.30
C GLY A 40 2.98 -15.23 -13.69
N LEU A 41 4.07 -14.62 -13.20
CA LEU A 41 5.18 -15.35 -12.59
C LEU A 41 4.77 -15.91 -11.21
N GLU A 42 5.16 -17.15 -10.92
CA GLU A 42 5.06 -17.74 -9.56
C GLU A 42 6.15 -17.13 -8.67
N ALA A 43 5.97 -15.86 -8.29
CA ALA A 43 7.00 -15.07 -7.65
C ALA A 43 7.34 -15.61 -6.26
N GLU A 44 6.37 -16.05 -5.48
CA GLU A 44 6.59 -16.66 -4.17
C GLU A 44 7.54 -17.85 -4.27
N LYS A 45 7.25 -18.80 -5.16
CA LYS A 45 8.13 -19.97 -5.40
C LYS A 45 9.54 -19.59 -5.86
N LEU A 46 9.64 -18.52 -6.68
CA LEU A 46 10.93 -18.02 -7.14
C LEU A 46 11.78 -17.51 -5.97
N PHE A 47 11.16 -16.75 -5.06
CA PHE A 47 11.85 -16.25 -3.85
C PHE A 47 12.15 -17.39 -2.89
N GLU A 48 11.24 -18.33 -2.67
CA GLU A 48 11.45 -19.52 -1.84
C GLU A 48 12.64 -20.36 -2.32
N ALA A 49 12.69 -20.63 -3.64
CA ALA A 49 13.81 -21.36 -4.24
C ALA A 49 15.16 -20.62 -4.06
N GLY A 50 15.16 -19.30 -4.21
CA GLY A 50 16.35 -18.45 -4.05
C GLY A 50 16.80 -18.35 -2.59
N LEU A 51 15.87 -18.24 -1.66
CA LEU A 51 16.13 -18.10 -0.22
C LEU A 51 16.25 -19.45 0.50
N ARG A 52 15.81 -20.54 -0.14
CA ARG A 52 15.74 -21.91 0.43
C ARG A 52 14.93 -21.99 1.71
N ARG A 53 13.79 -21.29 1.74
CA ARG A 53 12.86 -21.24 2.86
C ARG A 53 11.50 -20.73 2.41
N ASP A 54 10.47 -21.10 3.15
CA ASP A 54 9.12 -20.60 2.93
C ASP A 54 9.05 -19.09 3.18
N ILE A 55 8.27 -18.40 2.38
CA ILE A 55 8.02 -16.98 2.55
C ILE A 55 6.51 -16.68 2.52
N HIS A 56 6.14 -15.50 2.99
CA HIS A 56 4.83 -14.91 2.74
C HIS A 56 5.00 -13.76 1.75
N PHE A 57 4.38 -13.88 0.58
CA PHE A 57 4.50 -12.92 -0.51
C PHE A 57 3.24 -12.07 -0.63
N VAL A 58 3.36 -10.74 -0.55
CA VAL A 58 2.20 -9.83 -0.43
C VAL A 58 2.42 -8.55 -1.24
N ASN A 59 1.33 -7.88 -1.64
CA ASN A 59 1.37 -6.54 -2.21
C ASN A 59 1.99 -5.53 -1.22
N ASP A 60 2.73 -4.53 -1.71
CA ASP A 60 3.45 -3.55 -0.87
C ASP A 60 2.51 -2.57 -0.15
N ALA A 61 1.41 -2.15 -0.80
CA ALA A 61 0.40 -1.30 -0.17
C ALA A 61 -0.39 -2.08 0.88
N ASP A 62 -0.72 -3.34 0.63
CA ASP A 62 -1.36 -4.24 1.59
C ASP A 62 -0.48 -4.42 2.84
N ALA A 63 0.82 -4.69 2.64
CA ALA A 63 1.77 -4.78 3.74
C ALA A 63 1.80 -3.49 4.55
N ALA A 64 1.89 -2.34 3.88
CA ALA A 64 1.93 -1.04 4.56
C ALA A 64 0.64 -0.76 5.34
N GLY A 65 -0.53 -1.02 4.75
CA GLY A 65 -1.83 -0.85 5.42
C GLY A 65 -1.99 -1.76 6.63
N TYR A 66 -1.58 -3.01 6.49
CA TYR A 66 -1.60 -3.95 7.61
C TYR A 66 -0.68 -3.49 8.75
N ALA A 67 0.52 -2.99 8.44
CA ALA A 67 1.42 -2.44 9.46
C ALA A 67 0.81 -1.24 10.20
N GLU A 68 0.19 -0.31 9.48
CA GLU A 68 -0.46 0.86 10.08
C GLU A 68 -1.62 0.46 11.00
N SER A 69 -2.35 -0.61 10.68
CA SER A 69 -3.42 -1.12 11.54
C SER A 69 -2.91 -1.82 12.81
N ARG A 70 -1.69 -2.34 12.79
CA ARG A 70 -1.11 -3.08 13.93
C ARG A 70 -0.19 -2.22 14.80
N TYR A 71 0.52 -1.27 14.21
CA TYR A 71 1.63 -0.56 14.87
C TYR A 71 1.63 0.95 14.62
N GLY A 72 0.73 1.46 13.77
CA GLY A 72 0.75 2.83 13.29
C GLY A 72 -0.54 3.62 13.51
N ALA A 73 -0.89 4.44 12.53
CA ALA A 73 -1.95 5.44 12.63
C ALA A 73 -3.37 4.85 12.78
N ALA A 74 -3.58 3.58 12.44
CA ALA A 74 -4.88 2.92 12.51
C ALA A 74 -5.00 1.88 13.65
N VAL A 75 -4.12 1.92 14.64
CA VAL A 75 -4.19 1.00 15.79
C VAL A 75 -5.49 1.25 16.58
N GLY A 76 -6.26 0.15 16.78
CA GLY A 76 -7.52 0.19 17.54
C GLY A 76 -8.68 0.85 16.80
N GLN A 77 -8.53 1.19 15.51
CA GLN A 77 -9.61 1.73 14.70
C GLN A 77 -10.60 0.63 14.32
N GLU A 78 -11.87 0.86 14.63
CA GLU A 78 -13.00 0.01 14.23
C GLU A 78 -13.57 0.42 12.87
N GLY A 79 -14.23 -0.51 12.20
CA GLY A 79 -14.84 -0.34 10.88
C GLY A 79 -13.81 -0.37 9.76
N LEU A 80 -14.14 0.26 8.63
CA LEU A 80 -13.29 0.23 7.45
C LEU A 80 -12.24 1.35 7.50
N VAL A 81 -10.97 0.96 7.51
CA VAL A 81 -9.83 1.85 7.27
C VAL A 81 -9.39 1.67 5.82
N ILE A 82 -9.24 2.77 5.10
CA ILE A 82 -8.63 2.78 3.77
C ILE A 82 -7.27 3.49 3.88
N MET A 83 -6.21 2.74 3.66
CA MET A 83 -4.90 3.34 3.46
C MET A 83 -4.65 3.57 1.97
N THR A 84 -4.04 4.70 1.65
CA THR A 84 -3.49 4.96 0.32
C THR A 84 -2.01 5.27 0.40
N THR A 85 -1.23 4.81 -0.58
CA THR A 85 0.18 5.17 -0.74
C THR A 85 0.33 6.08 -1.95
N LEU A 86 0.62 7.36 -1.70
CA LEU A 86 0.79 8.36 -2.76
C LEU A 86 2.27 8.43 -3.17
N GLY A 87 2.58 7.82 -4.30
CA GLY A 87 3.92 7.72 -4.87
C GLY A 87 3.91 8.00 -6.38
N THR A 88 4.65 7.21 -7.17
CA THR A 88 4.60 7.22 -8.64
C THR A 88 3.17 6.98 -9.13
N GLY A 89 2.48 6.01 -8.52
CA GLY A 89 1.05 5.74 -8.67
C GLY A 89 0.30 5.99 -7.35
N ILE A 90 -0.88 5.36 -7.22
CA ILE A 90 -1.69 5.32 -6.00
C ILE A 90 -1.95 3.85 -5.63
N GLY A 91 -1.24 3.35 -4.63
CA GLY A 91 -1.56 2.07 -4.01
C GLY A 91 -2.65 2.21 -2.96
N SER A 92 -3.36 1.12 -2.65
CA SER A 92 -4.39 1.11 -1.62
C SER A 92 -4.40 -0.19 -0.83
N ALA A 93 -4.84 -0.12 0.42
CA ALA A 93 -5.12 -1.28 1.26
C ALA A 93 -6.39 -1.04 2.08
N PHE A 94 -7.24 -2.05 2.17
CA PHE A 94 -8.45 -2.03 2.97
C PHE A 94 -8.26 -2.89 4.21
N ILE A 95 -8.55 -2.32 5.36
CA ILE A 95 -8.52 -3.02 6.64
C ILE A 95 -9.89 -2.85 7.31
N HIS A 96 -10.60 -3.94 7.56
CA HIS A 96 -11.87 -3.92 8.27
C HIS A 96 -11.72 -4.63 9.60
N ASP A 97 -11.90 -3.90 10.70
CA ASP A 97 -11.73 -4.41 12.07
C ASP A 97 -10.40 -5.16 12.29
N GLY A 98 -9.31 -4.59 11.74
CA GLY A 98 -7.97 -5.16 11.82
C GLY A 98 -7.70 -6.35 10.88
N VAL A 99 -8.64 -6.68 9.99
CA VAL A 99 -8.49 -7.72 8.96
C VAL A 99 -8.20 -7.08 7.61
N LEU A 100 -7.09 -7.47 6.99
CA LEU A 100 -6.72 -7.02 5.65
C LEU A 100 -7.63 -7.65 4.59
N ILE A 101 -8.17 -6.83 3.70
CA ILE A 101 -8.82 -7.22 2.46
C ILE A 101 -7.78 -6.97 1.34
N PRO A 102 -7.12 -8.02 0.83
CA PRO A 102 -5.94 -7.85 0.01
C PRO A 102 -6.26 -7.42 -1.43
N ASN A 103 -5.23 -6.88 -2.10
CA ASN A 103 -5.22 -6.57 -3.52
C ASN A 103 -6.31 -5.57 -3.95
N THR A 104 -6.50 -4.51 -3.18
CA THR A 104 -7.36 -3.40 -3.58
C THR A 104 -6.57 -2.40 -4.43
N GLU A 105 -7.11 -1.98 -5.57
CA GLU A 105 -6.41 -1.18 -6.57
C GLU A 105 -7.18 0.13 -6.85
N LEU A 106 -7.36 0.97 -5.83
CA LEU A 106 -8.06 2.25 -5.99
C LEU A 106 -7.31 3.29 -6.83
N GLY A 107 -6.05 3.08 -7.15
CA GLY A 107 -5.34 3.89 -8.14
C GLY A 107 -5.94 3.77 -9.53
N HIS A 108 -6.48 2.58 -9.85
CA HIS A 108 -7.18 2.30 -11.11
C HIS A 108 -8.68 2.60 -11.08
N LEU A 109 -9.17 3.26 -10.01
CA LEU A 109 -10.53 3.76 -10.00
C LEU A 109 -10.73 4.75 -11.15
N GLU A 110 -11.62 4.40 -12.08
CA GLU A 110 -11.95 5.27 -13.20
C GLU A 110 -12.81 6.45 -12.71
N LEU A 111 -12.30 7.65 -12.89
CA LEU A 111 -12.97 8.87 -12.56
C LEU A 111 -12.79 9.86 -13.72
N ASP A 112 -13.90 10.31 -14.30
CA ASP A 112 -13.94 11.18 -15.48
C ASP A 112 -13.26 10.58 -16.73
N GLY A 113 -13.33 9.27 -16.89
CA GLY A 113 -12.81 8.56 -18.05
C GLY A 113 -11.30 8.30 -18.02
N ALA A 114 -10.68 8.42 -16.84
CA ALA A 114 -9.25 8.12 -16.63
C ALA A 114 -9.00 7.47 -15.26
N ASP A 115 -7.97 6.65 -15.19
CA ASP A 115 -7.50 6.09 -13.93
C ASP A 115 -7.06 7.20 -12.97
N ALA A 116 -7.51 7.15 -11.73
CA ALA A 116 -7.22 8.19 -10.73
C ALA A 116 -5.72 8.45 -10.57
N GLU A 117 -4.88 7.44 -10.58
CA GLU A 117 -3.43 7.62 -10.44
C GLU A 117 -2.80 8.39 -11.61
N SER A 118 -3.44 8.36 -12.79
CA SER A 118 -2.93 9.06 -13.99
C SER A 118 -3.02 10.59 -13.88
N TRP A 119 -3.77 11.12 -12.89
CA TRP A 119 -3.94 12.56 -12.68
C TRP A 119 -3.82 13.01 -11.20
N ALA A 120 -3.96 12.10 -10.22
CA ALA A 120 -3.93 12.43 -8.79
C ALA A 120 -2.72 11.86 -8.03
N SER A 121 -1.87 11.02 -8.65
CA SER A 121 -0.66 10.53 -7.97
C SER A 121 0.37 11.63 -7.68
N ASN A 122 1.27 11.41 -6.73
CA ASN A 122 2.38 12.33 -6.50
C ASN A 122 3.35 12.38 -7.70
N GLY A 123 3.50 11.27 -8.42
CA GLY A 123 4.30 11.26 -9.65
C GLY A 123 3.76 12.22 -10.70
N VAL A 124 2.44 12.37 -10.80
CA VAL A 124 1.79 13.39 -11.66
C VAL A 124 2.06 14.79 -11.13
N ARG A 125 1.89 15.01 -9.81
CA ARG A 125 2.20 16.31 -9.19
C ARG A 125 3.61 16.79 -9.55
N GLU A 126 4.60 15.91 -9.43
CA GLU A 126 5.99 16.23 -9.73
C GLU A 126 6.22 16.47 -11.23
N ARG A 127 5.68 15.64 -12.10
CA ARG A 127 5.81 15.76 -13.55
C ARG A 127 5.17 17.04 -14.11
N GLU A 128 4.04 17.45 -13.55
CA GLU A 128 3.29 18.64 -13.95
C GLU A 128 3.64 19.88 -13.13
N GLU A 129 4.61 19.76 -12.22
CA GLU A 129 5.08 20.84 -11.33
C GLU A 129 3.95 21.52 -10.55
N LEU A 130 2.93 20.72 -10.14
CA LEU A 130 1.78 21.25 -9.38
C LEU A 130 2.20 21.70 -7.99
N SER A 131 1.65 22.83 -7.55
CA SER A 131 1.70 23.20 -6.15
C SER A 131 0.93 22.18 -5.30
N PHE A 132 1.19 22.12 -3.99
CA PHE A 132 0.41 21.26 -3.09
C PHE A 132 -1.07 21.67 -3.04
N ALA A 133 -1.38 22.95 -3.22
CA ALA A 133 -2.77 23.43 -3.28
C ALA A 133 -3.49 22.93 -4.52
N ASP A 134 -2.90 23.08 -5.71
CA ASP A 134 -3.52 22.61 -6.96
C ASP A 134 -3.65 21.08 -6.96
N TRP A 135 -2.68 20.38 -6.39
CA TRP A 135 -2.74 18.93 -6.26
C TRP A 135 -3.80 18.48 -5.23
N ALA A 136 -3.98 19.22 -4.14
CA ALA A 136 -5.02 18.94 -3.15
C ALA A 136 -6.43 19.02 -3.76
N GLU A 137 -6.68 19.85 -4.76
CA GLU A 137 -7.97 19.87 -5.48
C GLU A 137 -8.22 18.53 -6.21
N ARG A 138 -7.18 17.96 -6.81
CA ARG A 138 -7.26 16.62 -7.43
C ARG A 138 -7.47 15.54 -6.38
N LEU A 139 -6.72 15.57 -5.28
CA LEU A 139 -6.90 14.65 -4.17
C LEU A 139 -8.29 14.77 -3.54
N GLN A 140 -8.81 15.98 -3.37
CA GLN A 140 -10.18 16.21 -2.87
C GLN A 140 -11.21 15.43 -3.70
N ARG A 141 -11.10 15.51 -5.01
CA ARG A 141 -12.02 14.81 -5.91
C ARG A 141 -11.88 13.29 -5.80
N TYR A 142 -10.67 12.79 -5.75
CA TYR A 142 -10.38 11.37 -5.58
C TYR A 142 -10.93 10.84 -4.25
N TYR A 143 -10.54 11.46 -3.13
CA TYR A 143 -10.97 11.01 -1.81
C TYR A 143 -12.47 11.18 -1.56
N ALA A 144 -13.09 12.25 -2.04
CA ALA A 144 -14.54 12.42 -1.93
C ALA A 144 -15.30 11.32 -2.67
N HIS A 145 -14.79 10.85 -3.82
CA HIS A 145 -15.39 9.74 -4.55
C HIS A 145 -15.20 8.40 -3.82
N VAL A 146 -14.00 8.13 -3.30
CA VAL A 146 -13.74 6.94 -2.47
C VAL A 146 -14.60 6.96 -1.19
N GLU A 147 -14.71 8.11 -0.53
CA GLU A 147 -15.58 8.30 0.64
C GLU A 147 -17.05 8.00 0.32
N PHE A 148 -17.54 8.49 -0.83
CA PHE A 148 -18.89 8.24 -1.28
C PHE A 148 -19.17 6.76 -1.52
N LEU A 149 -18.21 6.02 -2.11
CA LEU A 149 -18.38 4.61 -2.44
C LEU A 149 -18.29 3.70 -1.21
N PHE A 150 -17.39 3.98 -0.28
CA PHE A 150 -17.02 3.05 0.78
C PHE A 150 -17.36 3.53 2.19
N SER A 151 -17.58 4.81 2.41
CA SER A 151 -17.85 5.41 3.73
C SER A 151 -16.91 4.90 4.83
N PRO A 152 -15.58 5.02 4.64
CA PRO A 152 -14.64 4.49 5.63
C PRO A 152 -14.71 5.25 6.95
N SER A 153 -14.25 4.61 8.02
CA SER A 153 -14.11 5.23 9.34
C SER A 153 -12.83 6.05 9.47
N LEU A 154 -11.81 5.75 8.64
CA LEU A 154 -10.53 6.45 8.63
C LEU A 154 -9.86 6.35 7.27
N PHE A 155 -9.27 7.45 6.79
CA PHE A 155 -8.24 7.43 5.76
C PHE A 155 -6.85 7.55 6.38
N VAL A 156 -5.92 6.67 5.96
CA VAL A 156 -4.49 6.77 6.29
C VAL A 156 -3.73 7.07 5.01
N VAL A 157 -2.99 8.18 4.98
CA VAL A 157 -2.28 8.63 3.78
C VAL A 157 -0.79 8.43 3.94
N GLY A 158 -0.27 7.47 3.18
CA GLY A 158 1.14 7.07 3.16
C GLY A 158 1.85 7.45 1.85
N GLY A 159 2.93 6.73 1.57
CA GLY A 159 3.82 7.01 0.44
C GLY A 159 4.85 8.11 0.74
N GLY A 160 5.81 8.28 -0.17
CA GLY A 160 6.94 9.17 0.05
C GLY A 160 6.57 10.64 0.28
N VAL A 161 5.45 11.09 -0.28
CA VAL A 161 4.95 12.47 -0.15
C VAL A 161 4.30 12.73 1.21
N SER A 162 3.92 11.71 1.98
CA SER A 162 3.27 11.88 3.28
C SER A 162 4.12 12.65 4.30
N LYS A 163 5.44 12.71 4.12
CA LYS A 163 6.34 13.59 4.90
C LYS A 163 5.98 15.08 4.80
N HIS A 164 5.23 15.47 3.76
CA HIS A 164 4.76 16.83 3.50
C HIS A 164 3.24 16.98 3.76
N HIS A 165 2.63 16.06 4.50
CA HIS A 165 1.19 15.98 4.73
C HIS A 165 0.56 17.32 5.20
N GLU A 166 1.29 18.13 5.97
CA GLU A 166 0.82 19.43 6.47
C GLU A 166 0.51 20.43 5.34
N GLN A 167 1.05 20.22 4.14
CA GLN A 167 0.87 21.11 3.00
C GLN A 167 -0.35 20.77 2.14
N PHE A 168 -0.94 19.57 2.29
CA PHE A 168 -2.07 19.16 1.45
C PHE A 168 -3.22 18.52 2.23
N LEU A 169 -2.99 17.70 3.28
CA LEU A 169 -4.09 17.07 4.02
C LEU A 169 -5.06 18.08 4.65
N PRO A 170 -4.60 19.22 5.24
CA PRO A 170 -5.52 20.21 5.79
C PRO A 170 -6.38 20.95 4.76
N LEU A 171 -6.07 20.80 3.46
CA LEU A 171 -6.83 21.38 2.36
C LEU A 171 -7.98 20.48 1.89
N LEU A 172 -8.06 19.26 2.39
CA LEU A 172 -9.12 18.31 2.05
C LEU A 172 -10.33 18.52 2.96
N ASP A 173 -11.50 18.66 2.37
CA ASP A 173 -12.79 18.76 3.05
C ASP A 173 -13.53 17.41 2.92
N LEU A 174 -13.30 16.51 3.88
CA LEU A 174 -13.86 15.15 3.92
C LEU A 174 -14.58 14.92 5.25
N ARG A 175 -15.67 14.14 5.23
CA ARG A 175 -16.36 13.70 6.46
C ARG A 175 -15.48 12.76 7.26
N THR A 176 -14.77 11.88 6.54
CA THR A 176 -13.93 10.84 7.11
C THR A 176 -12.64 11.47 7.65
N PRO A 177 -12.29 11.22 8.92
CA PRO A 177 -10.99 11.61 9.44
C PRO A 177 -9.86 11.13 8.52
N THR A 178 -8.90 12.00 8.23
CA THR A 178 -7.79 11.72 7.33
C THR A 178 -6.48 12.06 8.03
N VAL A 179 -5.62 11.06 8.20
CA VAL A 179 -4.36 11.18 8.96
C VAL A 179 -3.16 10.70 8.12
N PRO A 180 -1.96 11.23 8.36
CA PRO A 180 -0.76 10.70 7.72
C PRO A 180 -0.37 9.35 8.33
N ALA A 181 0.22 8.46 7.52
CA ALA A 181 0.83 7.23 7.97
C ALA A 181 1.94 7.48 8.98
N ALA A 182 1.94 6.74 10.09
CA ALA A 182 2.90 6.91 11.20
C ALA A 182 4.23 6.19 10.93
N LEU A 183 4.20 5.03 10.26
CA LEU A 183 5.39 4.17 10.08
C LEU A 183 6.25 4.57 8.88
N ARG A 184 5.76 5.45 8.03
CA ARG A 184 6.49 5.99 6.87
C ARG A 184 7.07 4.87 5.98
N ASN A 185 8.38 4.96 5.63
CA ASN A 185 9.06 4.00 4.77
C ASN A 185 9.25 2.60 5.40
N ASN A 186 8.99 2.44 6.70
CA ASN A 186 9.11 1.15 7.38
C ASN A 186 7.82 0.31 7.28
N ALA A 187 6.71 0.92 6.87
CA ALA A 187 5.39 0.27 6.88
C ALA A 187 5.38 -1.05 6.07
N GLY A 188 5.88 -1.04 4.83
CA GLY A 188 5.92 -2.25 3.98
C GLY A 188 6.71 -3.39 4.61
N ILE A 189 7.92 -3.10 5.12
CA ILE A 189 8.79 -4.12 5.75
C ILE A 189 8.14 -4.68 7.01
N MET A 190 7.61 -3.80 7.88
CA MET A 190 6.95 -4.22 9.12
C MET A 190 5.69 -5.03 8.85
N GLY A 191 4.92 -4.65 7.84
CA GLY A 191 3.70 -5.35 7.45
C GLY A 191 3.96 -6.72 6.84
N ALA A 192 4.91 -6.83 5.93
CA ALA A 192 5.33 -8.11 5.35
C ALA A 192 5.79 -9.09 6.44
N ALA A 193 6.64 -8.63 7.37
CA ALA A 193 7.10 -9.44 8.50
C ALA A 193 5.94 -9.86 9.42
N ALA A 194 5.01 -8.95 9.72
CA ALA A 194 3.85 -9.26 10.58
C ALA A 194 2.86 -10.23 9.93
N LEU A 195 2.66 -10.14 8.61
CA LEU A 195 1.82 -11.07 7.86
C LEU A 195 2.45 -12.46 7.80
N ALA A 196 3.77 -12.55 7.60
CA ALA A 196 4.50 -13.82 7.59
C ALA A 196 4.39 -14.59 8.93
N GLN A 197 4.35 -13.87 10.06
CA GLN A 197 4.15 -14.48 11.39
C GLN A 197 2.76 -15.08 11.59
N ARG A 198 1.76 -14.67 10.79
CA ARG A 198 0.38 -15.16 10.87
C ARG A 198 0.07 -16.29 9.90
N ALA A 199 0.88 -16.44 8.85
CA ALA A 199 0.71 -17.52 7.91
C ALA A 199 0.84 -18.86 8.66
N PRO A 200 -0.10 -19.82 8.49
CA PRO A 200 0.07 -21.13 9.08
C PRO A 200 1.35 -21.75 8.52
N THR A 201 2.23 -22.21 9.39
CA THR A 201 3.34 -23.07 9.02
C THR A 201 2.73 -24.36 8.43
N THR A 202 2.87 -24.53 7.12
CA THR A 202 2.44 -25.75 6.40
C THR A 202 3.32 -26.94 6.74
#